data_53a0ffa623df9e311109bb0bd04be88e
#
_entry.id   53a0ffa623df9e311109bb0bd04be88e
#
_cell.length_a   1.000
_cell.length_b   1.000
_cell.length_c   1.000
_cell.angle_alpha   90.00
_cell.angle_beta   90.00
_cell.angle_gamma   90.00
#
_symmetry.space_group_name_H-M   'P 1'
#
loop_
_entity.id
_entity.type
_entity.pdbx_description
1 polymer ?
#
loop_
_entity_poly.entity_id
_entity_poly.type
_entity_poly.pdbx_seq_one_letter_code
_entity_poly.pdbx_strand_id
1 'polypeptide(L)'
;MKMGAGMVGATGAGALGAYYSGVFSTNENSIRSKLIKNKWVVLEDSKEDHKSRWGTSLSKYKGKYTNKDSLSEDQLKGICKDLLNSEDDKNYEEARRYCVVPRTISERLSDLDFKLLNITTGASNNGDQQKWTDIVNKYKAKGTDTKELDDLKANSLTTENTNWSTLKDKCKSVSEKDHWSEKYDLLVENSKTWCTLQGFDNLSNV
;
A
#
# COMPACT_ATOMS: atom_id res chain seq x y z
N MET A 1 1.06 -37.38 44.29
CA MET A 1 1.85 -36.32 43.69
C MET A 1 1.55 -36.31 42.20
N LYS A 2 0.74 -35.39 41.71
CA LYS A 2 0.44 -35.25 40.29
C LYS A 2 0.70 -33.79 39.90
N MET A 3 1.65 -33.60 38.98
CA MET A 3 2.00 -32.32 38.40
C MET A 3 0.95 -31.95 37.35
N GLY A 4 0.31 -30.81 37.50
CA GLY A 4 -0.54 -30.23 36.48
C GLY A 4 0.28 -29.31 35.56
N ALA A 5 0.33 -29.62 34.30
CA ALA A 5 0.91 -28.78 33.26
C ALA A 5 -0.15 -27.79 32.79
N GLY A 6 0.02 -26.52 33.09
CA GLY A 6 -0.79 -25.43 32.54
C GLY A 6 -0.36 -25.11 31.12
N MET A 7 -1.26 -25.31 30.17
CA MET A 7 -1.11 -24.78 28.79
C MET A 7 -1.41 -23.28 28.80
N VAL A 8 -0.41 -22.47 28.60
CA VAL A 8 -0.58 -21.07 28.22
C VAL A 8 -0.83 -21.00 26.73
N GLY A 9 -2.05 -20.67 26.34
CA GLY A 9 -2.41 -20.41 24.97
C GLY A 9 -1.76 -19.12 24.47
N ALA A 10 -0.78 -19.23 23.59
CA ALA A 10 -0.26 -18.12 22.83
C ALA A 10 -1.18 -17.86 21.63
N THR A 11 -2.12 -16.92 21.80
CA THR A 11 -2.93 -16.41 20.70
C THR A 11 -2.15 -15.37 19.91
N GLY A 12 -1.89 -15.64 18.65
CA GLY A 12 -1.95 -14.67 17.56
C GLY A 12 -0.98 -13.51 17.57
N ALA A 13 0.32 -13.77 17.46
CA ALA A 13 1.25 -12.78 16.96
C ALA A 13 1.65 -13.19 15.53
N GLY A 14 1.11 -12.45 14.62
CA GLY A 14 1.15 -12.41 13.20
C GLY A 14 2.28 -13.10 12.45
N ALA A 15 1.88 -13.73 11.38
CA ALA A 15 2.69 -14.40 10.36
C ALA A 15 3.73 -13.51 9.65
N LEU A 16 4.02 -12.32 10.12
CA LEU A 16 5.01 -11.40 9.55
C LEU A 16 6.43 -11.65 10.07
N GLY A 17 6.62 -12.38 11.16
CA GLY A 17 7.93 -12.64 11.75
C GLY A 17 8.80 -13.68 11.03
N ALA A 18 8.22 -14.52 10.16
CA ALA A 18 8.94 -15.62 9.52
C ALA A 18 9.63 -15.26 8.19
N TYR A 19 9.39 -14.06 7.66
CA TYR A 19 9.93 -13.65 6.35
C TYR A 19 11.34 -13.08 6.39
N TYR A 20 11.95 -12.91 7.55
CA TYR A 20 13.21 -12.18 7.70
C TYR A 20 14.46 -13.04 7.97
N SER A 21 14.37 -14.37 7.90
CA SER A 21 15.51 -15.24 8.21
C SER A 21 16.30 -15.75 7.01
N GLY A 22 16.29 -15.05 5.89
CA GLY A 22 17.20 -15.30 4.76
C GLY A 22 18.52 -14.57 4.98
N VAL A 23 19.63 -15.32 5.03
CA VAL A 23 21.02 -14.89 5.17
C VAL A 23 21.38 -13.87 4.08
N PHE A 24 21.18 -12.58 4.34
CA PHE A 24 21.78 -11.51 3.57
C PHE A 24 22.61 -10.66 4.52
N SER A 25 23.88 -10.43 4.13
CA SER A 25 24.73 -9.41 4.75
C SER A 25 23.90 -8.13 4.88
N THR A 26 23.48 -7.81 6.10
CA THR A 26 22.58 -6.69 6.36
C THR A 26 23.38 -5.42 6.40
N ASN A 27 23.75 -4.91 5.23
CA ASN A 27 24.14 -3.52 5.15
C ASN A 27 22.87 -2.67 5.43
N GLU A 28 22.79 -2.14 6.65
CA GLU A 28 21.61 -1.36 7.10
C GLU A 28 21.33 -0.14 6.23
N ASN A 29 22.36 0.38 5.53
CA ASN A 29 22.26 1.53 4.65
C ASN A 29 21.80 1.18 3.22
N SER A 30 21.74 -0.10 2.88
CA SER A 30 21.33 -0.52 1.54
C SER A 30 19.88 -0.14 1.23
N ILE A 31 19.58 0.09 -0.06
CA ILE A 31 18.21 0.34 -0.53
C ILE A 31 17.28 -0.82 -0.13
N ARG A 32 17.75 -2.07 -0.16
CA ARG A 32 17.00 -3.23 0.33
C ARG A 32 16.55 -3.02 1.77
N SER A 33 17.46 -2.68 2.66
CA SER A 33 17.16 -2.47 4.09
C SER A 33 16.18 -1.32 4.30
N LYS A 34 16.33 -0.23 3.56
CA LYS A 34 15.41 0.92 3.58
C LYS A 34 14.01 0.54 3.11
N LEU A 35 13.88 -0.24 2.03
CA LEU A 35 12.60 -0.73 1.52
C LEU A 35 11.90 -1.63 2.53
N ILE A 36 12.63 -2.59 3.12
CA ILE A 36 12.10 -3.50 4.15
C ILE A 36 11.64 -2.71 5.39
N LYS A 37 12.44 -1.76 5.87
CA LYS A 37 12.08 -0.86 6.97
C LYS A 37 10.79 -0.08 6.69
N ASN A 38 10.58 0.29 5.43
CA ASN A 38 9.35 0.93 4.98
C ASN A 38 8.23 -0.08 4.63
N LYS A 39 8.35 -1.32 5.11
CA LYS A 39 7.35 -2.40 4.90
C LYS A 39 7.08 -2.74 3.42
N TRP A 40 8.09 -2.60 2.55
CA TRP A 40 8.02 -3.14 1.21
C TRP A 40 8.53 -4.58 1.17
N VAL A 41 7.87 -5.43 0.41
CA VAL A 41 8.31 -6.81 0.16
C VAL A 41 9.16 -6.81 -1.10
N VAL A 42 10.47 -7.07 -0.95
CA VAL A 42 11.40 -7.16 -2.07
C VAL A 42 11.12 -8.43 -2.88
N LEU A 43 11.17 -8.32 -4.21
CA LEU A 43 11.05 -9.47 -5.10
C LEU A 43 12.27 -10.40 -4.92
N GLU A 44 12.01 -11.68 -4.81
CA GLU A 44 13.01 -12.73 -4.64
C GLU A 44 12.77 -13.84 -5.65
N ASP A 45 13.83 -14.27 -6.33
CA ASP A 45 13.76 -15.31 -7.38
C ASP A 45 13.43 -16.70 -6.80
N SER A 46 13.82 -16.94 -5.55
CA SER A 46 13.57 -18.18 -4.83
C SER A 46 12.12 -18.41 -4.41
N LYS A 47 11.27 -17.36 -4.45
CA LYS A 47 9.88 -17.43 -4.02
C LYS A 47 8.94 -17.70 -5.20
N GLU A 48 8.18 -18.79 -5.12
CA GLU A 48 7.27 -19.20 -6.18
C GLU A 48 6.19 -18.17 -6.48
N ASP A 49 5.62 -17.54 -5.44
CA ASP A 49 4.60 -16.50 -5.54
C ASP A 49 5.13 -15.18 -6.12
N HIS A 50 6.46 -15.02 -6.20
CA HIS A 50 7.08 -13.86 -6.84
C HIS A 50 7.32 -14.05 -8.35
N LYS A 51 7.29 -15.28 -8.87
CA LYS A 51 7.61 -15.54 -10.28
C LYS A 51 6.76 -14.73 -11.26
N SER A 52 5.44 -14.75 -11.09
CA SER A 52 4.55 -13.98 -11.96
C SER A 52 4.72 -12.46 -11.81
N ARG A 53 5.22 -12.02 -10.66
CA ARG A 53 5.43 -10.59 -10.36
C ARG A 53 6.64 -10.02 -11.11
N TRP A 54 7.67 -10.82 -11.34
CA TRP A 54 8.81 -10.43 -12.18
C TRP A 54 8.40 -10.08 -13.60
N GLY A 55 7.54 -10.90 -14.23
CA GLY A 55 7.00 -10.60 -15.56
C GLY A 55 6.20 -9.29 -15.61
N THR A 56 5.40 -9.01 -14.57
CA THR A 56 4.66 -7.75 -14.43
C THR A 56 5.62 -6.56 -14.30
N SER A 57 6.62 -6.66 -13.42
CA SER A 57 7.64 -5.62 -13.25
C SER A 57 8.42 -5.36 -14.55
N LEU A 58 8.80 -6.43 -15.27
CA LEU A 58 9.49 -6.33 -16.54
C LEU A 58 8.65 -5.57 -17.58
N SER A 59 7.36 -5.88 -17.68
CA SER A 59 6.45 -5.20 -18.61
C SER A 59 6.38 -3.69 -18.31
N LYS A 60 6.24 -3.33 -17.02
CA LYS A 60 6.21 -1.92 -16.59
C LYS A 60 7.55 -1.21 -16.78
N TYR A 61 8.67 -1.92 -16.56
CA TYR A 61 10.02 -1.39 -16.79
C TYR A 61 10.22 -1.05 -18.27
N LYS A 62 9.89 -1.99 -19.18
CA LYS A 62 9.94 -1.77 -20.63
C LYS A 62 9.06 -0.61 -21.07
N GLY A 63 7.85 -0.50 -20.56
CA GLY A 63 6.96 0.61 -20.87
C GLY A 63 7.48 1.99 -20.43
N LYS A 64 8.34 2.04 -19.41
CA LYS A 64 9.02 3.27 -18.99
C LYS A 64 10.25 3.60 -19.83
N TYR A 65 11.01 2.58 -20.22
CA TYR A 65 12.30 2.72 -20.90
C TYR A 65 12.21 2.13 -22.31
N THR A 66 11.79 2.96 -23.29
CA THR A 66 11.53 2.56 -24.68
C THR A 66 12.72 1.94 -25.41
N ASN A 67 13.94 2.12 -24.91
CA ASN A 67 15.16 1.50 -25.44
C ASN A 67 15.48 0.14 -24.80
N LYS A 68 14.59 -0.42 -24.00
CA LYS A 68 14.75 -1.68 -23.24
C LYS A 68 13.76 -2.78 -23.68
N ASP A 69 13.20 -2.69 -24.88
CA ASP A 69 12.23 -3.68 -25.37
C ASP A 69 12.78 -5.12 -25.41
N SER A 70 14.07 -5.28 -25.66
CA SER A 70 14.76 -6.59 -25.67
C SER A 70 15.19 -7.08 -24.27
N LEU A 71 14.96 -6.31 -23.20
CA LEU A 71 15.38 -6.69 -21.85
C LEU A 71 14.71 -8.00 -21.41
N SER A 72 15.48 -8.96 -20.94
CA SER A 72 14.95 -10.20 -20.35
C SER A 72 14.62 -10.03 -18.87
N GLU A 73 13.87 -11.00 -18.33
CA GLU A 73 13.57 -11.03 -16.90
C GLU A 73 14.85 -11.19 -16.06
N ASP A 74 15.78 -12.03 -16.51
CA ASP A 74 17.07 -12.22 -15.80
C ASP A 74 17.93 -10.95 -15.79
N GLN A 75 17.86 -10.16 -16.86
CA GLN A 75 18.53 -8.87 -16.88
C GLN A 75 17.88 -7.88 -15.92
N LEU A 76 16.55 -7.86 -15.81
CA LEU A 76 15.87 -7.05 -14.80
C LEU A 76 16.23 -7.50 -13.36
N LYS A 77 16.31 -8.81 -13.11
CA LYS A 77 16.77 -9.35 -11.81
C LYS A 77 18.19 -8.88 -11.48
N GLY A 78 19.08 -8.83 -12.48
CA GLY A 78 20.43 -8.27 -12.34
C GLY A 78 20.39 -6.80 -11.94
N ILE A 79 19.63 -5.98 -12.67
CA ILE A 79 19.42 -4.55 -12.36
C ILE A 79 18.89 -4.38 -10.93
N CYS A 80 17.88 -5.15 -10.55
CA CYS A 80 17.31 -5.11 -9.22
C CYS A 80 18.31 -5.50 -8.13
N LYS A 81 19.17 -6.49 -8.39
CA LYS A 81 20.24 -6.87 -7.47
C LYS A 81 21.18 -5.68 -7.20
N ASP A 82 21.58 -4.97 -8.24
CA ASP A 82 22.50 -3.82 -8.12
C ASP A 82 21.83 -2.65 -7.40
N LEU A 83 20.61 -2.30 -7.78
CA LEU A 83 19.82 -1.26 -7.12
C LEU A 83 19.60 -1.54 -5.63
N LEU A 84 19.22 -2.77 -5.29
CA LEU A 84 18.91 -3.17 -3.91
C LEU A 84 20.15 -3.19 -3.00
N ASN A 85 21.33 -3.47 -3.56
CA ASN A 85 22.60 -3.47 -2.82
C ASN A 85 23.24 -2.08 -2.74
N SER A 86 22.76 -1.12 -3.51
CA SER A 86 23.23 0.28 -3.47
C SER A 86 22.89 0.95 -2.15
N GLU A 87 23.74 1.91 -1.75
CA GLU A 87 23.51 2.85 -0.64
C GLU A 87 23.07 4.23 -1.13
N ASP A 88 23.17 4.50 -2.45
CA ASP A 88 22.77 5.77 -3.04
C ASP A 88 21.24 5.91 -3.08
N ASP A 89 20.73 6.87 -2.33
CA ASP A 89 19.28 7.14 -2.23
C ASP A 89 18.61 7.46 -3.58
N LYS A 90 19.38 7.88 -4.58
CA LYS A 90 18.86 8.10 -5.94
C LYS A 90 18.26 6.81 -6.55
N ASN A 91 18.77 5.66 -6.12
CA ASN A 91 18.31 4.35 -6.58
C ASN A 91 17.03 3.86 -5.87
N TYR A 92 16.60 4.54 -4.79
CA TYR A 92 15.46 4.09 -3.99
C TYR A 92 14.16 4.00 -4.79
N GLU A 93 13.83 5.05 -5.52
CA GLU A 93 12.57 5.10 -6.27
C GLU A 93 12.52 4.08 -7.40
N GLU A 94 13.62 3.84 -8.11
CA GLU A 94 13.67 2.84 -9.16
C GLU A 94 13.56 1.43 -8.58
N ALA A 95 14.30 1.12 -7.50
CA ALA A 95 14.19 -0.14 -6.80
C ALA A 95 12.78 -0.37 -6.24
N ARG A 96 12.16 0.65 -5.64
CA ARG A 96 10.79 0.59 -5.14
C ARG A 96 9.78 0.32 -6.27
N ARG A 97 10.01 0.88 -7.45
CA ARG A 97 9.09 0.71 -8.59
C ARG A 97 9.15 -0.67 -9.22
N TYR A 98 10.34 -1.28 -9.30
CA TYR A 98 10.52 -2.46 -10.14
C TYR A 98 11.07 -3.68 -9.42
N CYS A 99 11.56 -3.53 -8.20
CA CYS A 99 12.23 -4.60 -7.47
C CYS A 99 11.48 -5.03 -6.20
N VAL A 100 10.24 -4.58 -6.02
CA VAL A 100 9.35 -5.00 -4.93
C VAL A 100 8.10 -5.71 -5.47
N VAL A 101 7.44 -6.47 -4.63
CA VAL A 101 6.14 -7.05 -4.95
C VAL A 101 5.15 -5.93 -5.21
N PRO A 102 4.50 -5.89 -6.38
CA PRO A 102 3.48 -4.89 -6.68
C PRO A 102 2.38 -4.87 -5.62
N ARG A 103 1.96 -3.67 -5.26
CA ARG A 103 0.90 -3.44 -4.28
C ARG A 103 -0.14 -2.49 -4.83
N THR A 104 -1.41 -2.86 -4.73
CA THR A 104 -2.50 -1.90 -4.81
C THR A 104 -2.45 -0.98 -3.58
N ILE A 105 -3.16 0.15 -3.64
CA ILE A 105 -3.27 1.04 -2.47
C ILE A 105 -3.91 0.31 -1.29
N SER A 106 -4.91 -0.54 -1.55
CA SER A 106 -5.54 -1.38 -0.53
C SER A 106 -4.53 -2.30 0.17
N GLU A 107 -3.72 -3.04 -0.60
CA GLU A 107 -2.69 -3.92 -0.07
C GLU A 107 -1.62 -3.11 0.69
N ARG A 108 -1.24 -1.95 0.15
CA ARG A 108 -0.25 -1.08 0.79
C ARG A 108 -0.73 -0.53 2.13
N LEU A 109 -2.00 -0.12 2.22
CA LEU A 109 -2.60 0.29 3.47
C LEU A 109 -2.59 -0.84 4.50
N SER A 110 -2.90 -2.07 4.07
CA SER A 110 -2.81 -3.25 4.93
C SER A 110 -1.38 -3.53 5.40
N ASP A 111 -0.38 -3.45 4.51
CA ASP A 111 1.04 -3.59 4.89
C ASP A 111 1.48 -2.54 5.93
N LEU A 112 0.85 -1.37 5.92
CA LEU A 112 1.09 -0.26 6.84
C LEU A 112 0.19 -0.31 8.11
N ASP A 113 -0.57 -1.39 8.31
CA ASP A 113 -1.50 -1.61 9.42
C ASP A 113 -2.73 -0.65 9.43
N PHE A 114 -3.06 -0.07 8.28
CA PHE A 114 -4.28 0.71 8.12
C PHE A 114 -5.43 -0.18 7.64
N LYS A 115 -6.59 -0.02 8.27
CA LYS A 115 -7.81 -0.78 7.95
C LYS A 115 -8.77 0.08 7.15
N LEU A 116 -9.04 -0.31 5.90
CA LEU A 116 -10.09 0.34 5.10
C LEU A 116 -11.45 0.25 5.80
N LEU A 117 -12.21 1.32 5.73
CA LEU A 117 -13.64 1.29 6.00
C LEU A 117 -14.35 0.41 4.95
N ASN A 118 -15.59 0.05 5.20
CA ASN A 118 -16.34 -0.75 4.26
C ASN A 118 -16.58 0.00 2.94
N ILE A 119 -15.85 -0.39 1.90
CA ILE A 119 -15.92 0.17 0.53
C ILE A 119 -16.80 -0.68 -0.41
N THR A 120 -17.56 -1.65 0.11
CA THR A 120 -18.43 -2.48 -0.72
C THR A 120 -19.53 -1.62 -1.37
N THR A 121 -19.68 -1.75 -2.68
CA THR A 121 -20.72 -1.02 -3.45
C THR A 121 -22.12 -1.57 -3.19
N GLY A 122 -23.11 -0.68 -3.24
CA GLY A 122 -24.53 -1.07 -3.39
C GLY A 122 -25.28 -1.40 -2.11
N ALA A 123 -24.76 -1.20 -0.93
CA ALA A 123 -25.51 -1.52 0.27
C ALA A 123 -26.25 -0.30 0.84
N SER A 124 -27.55 -0.36 0.81
CA SER A 124 -28.43 0.44 1.66
C SER A 124 -28.19 0.21 3.16
N ASN A 125 -27.33 -0.75 3.53
CA ASN A 125 -26.94 -1.08 4.89
C ASN A 125 -25.43 -1.26 4.98
N ASN A 126 -24.69 -0.16 4.74
CA ASN A 126 -23.25 -0.12 4.98
C ASN A 126 -23.02 0.14 6.47
N GLY A 127 -22.45 -0.84 7.21
CA GLY A 127 -22.18 -0.71 8.64
C GLY A 127 -21.32 0.51 9.03
N ASP A 128 -20.63 1.13 8.06
CA ASP A 128 -19.83 2.33 8.26
C ASP A 128 -20.48 3.62 7.72
N GLN A 129 -21.77 3.61 7.35
CA GLN A 129 -22.43 4.77 6.74
C GLN A 129 -22.28 6.05 7.57
N GLN A 130 -22.46 5.98 8.89
CA GLN A 130 -22.31 7.14 9.75
C GLN A 130 -20.87 7.68 9.72
N LYS A 131 -19.88 6.78 9.77
CA LYS A 131 -18.46 7.19 9.66
C LYS A 131 -18.19 7.89 8.32
N TRP A 132 -18.72 7.35 7.22
CA TRP A 132 -18.60 7.97 5.90
C TRP A 132 -19.23 9.36 5.86
N THR A 133 -20.40 9.54 6.48
CA THR A 133 -21.07 10.85 6.58
C THR A 133 -20.22 11.87 7.34
N ASP A 134 -19.61 11.46 8.45
CA ASP A 134 -18.76 12.32 9.25
C ASP A 134 -17.46 12.69 8.51
N ILE A 135 -16.83 11.71 7.82
CA ILE A 135 -15.64 11.94 6.99
C ILE A 135 -15.95 12.92 5.85
N VAL A 136 -17.09 12.77 5.15
CA VAL A 136 -17.47 13.67 4.06
C VAL A 136 -17.55 15.12 4.54
N ASN A 137 -18.12 15.38 5.71
CA ASN A 137 -18.19 16.73 6.27
C ASN A 137 -16.79 17.31 6.54
N LYS A 138 -15.86 16.49 7.02
CA LYS A 138 -14.46 16.89 7.20
C LYS A 138 -13.73 17.03 5.86
N TYR A 139 -14.00 16.17 4.89
CA TYR A 139 -13.44 16.25 3.55
C TYR A 139 -13.80 17.54 2.84
N LYS A 140 -15.06 17.97 2.90
CA LYS A 140 -15.52 19.25 2.37
C LYS A 140 -14.74 20.43 2.92
N ALA A 141 -14.36 20.37 4.18
CA ALA A 141 -13.66 21.46 4.85
C ALA A 141 -12.15 21.43 4.66
N LYS A 142 -11.55 20.25 4.54
CA LYS A 142 -10.09 20.03 4.64
C LYS A 142 -9.49 19.25 3.46
N GLY A 143 -10.31 18.63 2.59
CA GLY A 143 -9.88 17.81 1.45
C GLY A 143 -9.55 18.63 0.21
N THR A 144 -8.73 19.67 0.34
CA THR A 144 -8.35 20.59 -0.74
C THR A 144 -6.88 20.43 -1.13
N ASP A 145 -6.50 20.86 -2.31
CA ASP A 145 -5.14 20.85 -2.84
C ASP A 145 -4.51 19.47 -2.79
N THR A 146 -3.39 19.31 -2.11
CA THR A 146 -2.66 18.03 -1.98
C THR A 146 -3.39 17.01 -1.11
N LYS A 147 -4.49 17.35 -0.46
CA LYS A 147 -5.30 16.45 0.38
C LYS A 147 -6.51 15.88 -0.37
N GLU A 148 -6.69 16.22 -1.63
CA GLU A 148 -7.74 15.66 -2.47
C GLU A 148 -7.52 14.16 -2.71
N LEU A 149 -8.61 13.42 -2.74
CA LEU A 149 -8.58 12.00 -3.07
C LEU A 149 -8.71 11.85 -4.59
N ASP A 150 -7.56 11.79 -5.28
CA ASP A 150 -7.47 11.76 -6.73
C ASP A 150 -8.10 13.01 -7.38
N ASP A 151 -9.11 12.85 -8.22
CA ASP A 151 -9.84 13.93 -8.90
C ASP A 151 -11.12 14.39 -8.15
N LEU A 152 -11.40 13.82 -6.97
CA LEU A 152 -12.55 14.21 -6.17
C LEU A 152 -12.31 15.57 -5.50
N LYS A 153 -12.91 16.61 -6.06
CA LYS A 153 -12.83 17.96 -5.48
C LYS A 153 -13.76 18.09 -4.27
N ALA A 154 -13.24 18.61 -3.17
CA ALA A 154 -14.04 18.82 -1.96
C ALA A 154 -15.28 19.72 -2.20
N ASN A 155 -15.14 20.74 -3.05
CA ASN A 155 -16.22 21.66 -3.41
C ASN A 155 -17.26 21.04 -4.39
N SER A 156 -16.98 19.90 -4.99
CA SER A 156 -17.97 19.19 -5.83
C SER A 156 -18.99 18.41 -5.00
N LEU A 157 -18.71 18.20 -3.71
CA LEU A 157 -19.61 17.53 -2.79
C LEU A 157 -20.63 18.51 -2.25
N THR A 158 -21.88 18.39 -2.70
CA THR A 158 -23.00 19.23 -2.27
C THR A 158 -23.48 18.88 -0.84
N THR A 159 -24.57 19.49 -0.38
CA THR A 159 -25.15 19.21 0.93
C THR A 159 -26.12 18.03 0.95
N GLU A 160 -26.27 17.32 -0.16
CA GLU A 160 -27.18 16.19 -0.29
C GLU A 160 -26.73 14.96 0.52
N ASN A 161 -27.69 14.20 1.00
CA ASN A 161 -27.47 13.04 1.90
C ASN A 161 -26.70 11.87 1.27
N THR A 162 -26.37 11.91 -0.03
CA THR A 162 -25.70 10.84 -0.78
C THR A 162 -24.19 11.03 -0.95
N ASN A 163 -23.64 12.16 -0.53
CA ASN A 163 -22.21 12.45 -0.73
C ASN A 163 -21.26 11.46 -0.04
N TRP A 164 -21.70 10.80 1.01
CA TRP A 164 -20.93 9.74 1.66
C TRP A 164 -20.66 8.56 0.71
N SER A 165 -21.63 8.22 -0.17
CA SER A 165 -21.41 7.16 -1.16
C SER A 165 -20.41 7.59 -2.23
N THR A 166 -20.42 8.85 -2.65
CA THR A 166 -19.45 9.39 -3.61
C THR A 166 -18.02 9.28 -3.09
N LEU A 167 -17.78 9.67 -1.83
CA LEU A 167 -16.47 9.54 -1.21
C LEU A 167 -16.08 8.07 -1.03
N LYS A 168 -17.00 7.22 -0.58
CA LYS A 168 -16.78 5.78 -0.46
C LYS A 168 -16.40 5.14 -1.81
N ASP A 169 -17.12 5.46 -2.88
CA ASP A 169 -16.88 4.90 -4.21
C ASP A 169 -15.53 5.43 -4.77
N LYS A 170 -15.16 6.67 -4.44
CA LYS A 170 -13.82 7.19 -4.74
C LYS A 170 -12.74 6.43 -3.97
N CYS A 171 -12.92 6.18 -2.66
CA CYS A 171 -12.01 5.36 -1.88
C CYS A 171 -11.85 3.95 -2.47
N LYS A 172 -12.93 3.34 -2.96
CA LYS A 172 -12.88 2.06 -3.65
C LYS A 172 -12.02 2.15 -4.90
N SER A 173 -12.30 3.07 -5.81
CA SER A 173 -11.56 3.21 -7.07
C SER A 173 -10.08 3.52 -6.86
N VAL A 174 -9.76 4.34 -5.84
CA VAL A 174 -8.38 4.65 -5.47
C VAL A 174 -7.69 3.44 -4.86
N SER A 175 -8.37 2.67 -4.02
CA SER A 175 -7.80 1.49 -3.36
C SER A 175 -7.34 0.39 -4.33
N GLU A 176 -7.90 0.35 -5.53
CA GLU A 176 -7.58 -0.60 -6.60
C GLU A 176 -6.37 -0.18 -7.47
N LYS A 177 -5.89 1.07 -7.36
CA LYS A 177 -4.74 1.56 -8.11
C LYS A 177 -3.45 0.86 -7.67
N ASP A 178 -2.64 0.46 -8.64
CA ASP A 178 -1.34 -0.19 -8.41
C ASP A 178 -0.21 0.83 -8.16
N HIS A 179 0.93 0.35 -7.67
CA HIS A 179 2.05 1.22 -7.28
C HIS A 179 2.80 1.88 -8.43
N TRP A 180 2.46 1.56 -9.68
CA TRP A 180 2.93 2.29 -10.86
C TRP A 180 2.03 3.46 -11.24
N SER A 181 0.85 3.57 -10.60
CA SER A 181 -0.11 4.64 -10.86
C SER A 181 0.51 6.01 -10.56
N GLU A 182 0.10 7.00 -11.34
CA GLU A 182 0.52 8.38 -11.10
C GLU A 182 0.08 8.83 -9.70
N LYS A 183 0.92 9.57 -9.01
CA LYS A 183 0.66 10.08 -7.64
C LYS A 183 0.38 8.99 -6.59
N TYR A 184 0.82 7.75 -6.83
CA TYR A 184 0.53 6.62 -5.92
C TYR A 184 0.80 6.95 -4.46
N ASP A 185 1.96 7.51 -4.12
CA ASP A 185 2.32 7.79 -2.72
C ASP A 185 1.39 8.84 -2.10
N LEU A 186 1.06 9.89 -2.85
CA LEU A 186 0.09 10.89 -2.42
C LEU A 186 -1.29 10.27 -2.19
N LEU A 187 -1.70 9.37 -3.07
CA LEU A 187 -2.98 8.67 -2.93
C LEU A 187 -2.99 7.71 -1.75
N VAL A 188 -1.87 7.05 -1.43
CA VAL A 188 -1.73 6.26 -0.20
C VAL A 188 -1.91 7.15 1.03
N GLU A 189 -1.21 8.29 1.10
CA GLU A 189 -1.32 9.20 2.25
C GLU A 189 -2.73 9.78 2.40
N ASN A 190 -3.36 10.19 1.30
CA ASN A 190 -4.73 10.70 1.34
C ASN A 190 -5.74 9.61 1.69
N SER A 191 -5.51 8.37 1.23
CA SER A 191 -6.35 7.23 1.61
C SER A 191 -6.24 6.87 3.09
N LYS A 192 -5.06 7.00 3.72
CA LYS A 192 -4.92 6.85 5.17
C LYS A 192 -5.88 7.77 5.91
N THR A 193 -6.00 9.02 5.47
CA THR A 193 -6.83 10.03 6.11
C THR A 193 -8.31 9.82 5.84
N TRP A 194 -8.68 9.54 4.58
CA TRP A 194 -10.08 9.64 4.15
C TRP A 194 -10.79 8.30 3.99
N CYS A 195 -10.03 7.19 3.90
CA CYS A 195 -10.61 5.90 3.56
C CYS A 195 -10.44 4.82 4.65
N THR A 196 -9.78 5.14 5.78
CA THR A 196 -9.46 4.13 6.81
C THR A 196 -10.12 4.42 8.14
N LEU A 197 -10.23 3.37 8.97
CA LEU A 197 -10.72 3.48 10.33
C LEU A 197 -9.83 4.41 11.18
N GLN A 198 -8.51 4.27 11.08
CA GLN A 198 -7.58 5.13 11.81
C GLN A 198 -7.67 6.60 11.37
N GLY A 199 -7.92 6.84 10.06
CA GLY A 199 -8.18 8.19 9.55
C GLY A 199 -9.45 8.78 10.16
N PHE A 200 -10.55 8.01 10.23
CA PHE A 200 -11.78 8.42 10.90
C PHE A 200 -11.54 8.77 12.37
N ASP A 201 -10.87 7.89 13.11
CA ASP A 201 -10.58 8.10 14.54
C ASP A 201 -9.77 9.38 14.77
N ASN A 202 -8.73 9.62 13.95
CA ASN A 202 -7.91 10.83 14.02
C ASN A 202 -8.71 12.11 13.70
N LEU A 203 -9.62 12.05 12.72
CA LEU A 203 -10.46 13.18 12.36
C LEU A 203 -11.53 13.48 13.42
N SER A 204 -11.94 12.49 14.20
CA SER A 204 -12.96 12.64 15.26
C SER A 204 -12.40 13.27 16.52
N ASN A 205 -11.08 13.21 16.73
CA ASN A 205 -10.38 13.75 17.89
C ASN A 205 -9.86 15.18 17.71
N VAL A 206 -10.17 15.84 16.57
CA VAL A 206 -9.80 17.21 16.20
C VAL A 206 -11.05 18.03 15.93
#